data_6a7ed7891aa448d31dce66555dbbb6bc
#
_entry.id   6a7ed7891aa448d31dce66555dbbb6bc
#
_cell.length_a   1.000
_cell.length_b   1.000
_cell.length_c   1.000
_cell.angle_alpha   90.00
_cell.angle_beta   90.00
_cell.angle_gamma   90.00
#
_symmetry.space_group_name_H-M   'P 1'
#
loop_
_entity.id
_entity.type
_entity.pdbx_description
1 polymer ?
#
loop_
_entity_poly.entity_id
_entity_poly.type
_entity_poly.pdbx_seq_one_letter_code
_entity_poly.pdbx_strand_id
1 'polypeptide(L)'
;APGELPAIWGAFLTDLPEEFYRNDGNASPAEWAVYTALTMFALHQQGHDFRSEWMNEDGMKFGASVRKLAKDDKGKGEDEDKLKRIRARFNKIATASDLPELNYHLRGVINLLSGNGIKLDYADLAVDLYNYSYAEGRTKVRLKWGQDFCRQIKNDEN
;
A
#
# COMPACT_ATOMS: atom_id res chain seq x y z
N ALA A 1 -10.50 -5.25 -12.10
CA ALA A 1 -10.77 -6.43 -11.26
C ALA A 1 -9.87 -7.60 -11.66
N PRO A 2 -9.63 -8.60 -10.78
CA PRO A 2 -8.75 -9.74 -11.08
C PRO A 2 -9.08 -10.46 -12.40
N GLY A 3 -10.35 -10.54 -12.78
CA GLY A 3 -10.80 -11.16 -14.03
C GLY A 3 -10.56 -10.35 -15.30
N GLU A 4 -10.17 -9.08 -15.19
CA GLU A 4 -10.05 -8.18 -16.35
C GLU A 4 -8.64 -8.19 -17.00
N LEU A 5 -7.64 -8.73 -16.32
CA LEU A 5 -6.25 -8.72 -16.76
C LEU A 5 -5.64 -10.13 -16.82
N PRO A 6 -5.99 -10.95 -17.83
CA PRO A 6 -5.46 -12.30 -17.97
C PRO A 6 -3.92 -12.38 -17.96
N ALA A 7 -3.25 -11.35 -18.45
CA ALA A 7 -1.80 -11.31 -18.56
C ALA A 7 -1.06 -11.44 -17.22
N ILE A 8 -1.71 -11.10 -16.10
CA ILE A 8 -1.09 -11.20 -14.76
C ILE A 8 -1.54 -12.42 -13.96
N TRP A 9 -2.44 -13.27 -14.50
CA TRP A 9 -2.91 -14.46 -13.78
C TRP A 9 -1.77 -15.40 -13.39
N GLY A 10 -0.79 -15.60 -14.28
CA GLY A 10 0.39 -16.38 -13.97
C GLY A 10 1.19 -15.83 -12.77
N ALA A 11 1.19 -14.52 -12.58
CA ALA A 11 1.97 -13.90 -11.52
C ALA A 11 1.31 -14.01 -10.12
N PHE A 12 -0.02 -14.09 -10.02
CA PHE A 12 -0.68 -14.10 -8.73
C PHE A 12 -1.51 -15.35 -8.42
N LEU A 13 -1.85 -16.16 -9.45
CA LEU A 13 -2.57 -17.41 -9.21
C LEU A 13 -1.65 -18.63 -9.07
N THR A 14 -0.49 -18.64 -9.75
CA THR A 14 0.36 -19.84 -9.80
C THR A 14 0.89 -20.25 -8.43
N ASP A 15 1.30 -19.30 -7.61
CA ASP A 15 1.95 -19.54 -6.32
C ASP A 15 1.02 -19.29 -5.11
N LEU A 16 -0.26 -18.98 -5.37
CA LEU A 16 -1.23 -18.81 -4.29
C LEU A 16 -1.64 -20.19 -3.76
N PRO A 17 -1.58 -20.46 -2.44
CA PRO A 17 -2.04 -21.72 -1.86
C PRO A 17 -3.50 -22.04 -2.20
N GLU A 18 -3.81 -23.31 -2.42
CA GLU A 18 -5.12 -23.78 -2.88
C GLU A 18 -6.28 -23.33 -1.97
N GLU A 19 -6.05 -23.26 -0.66
CA GLU A 19 -7.03 -22.79 0.31
C GLU A 19 -7.48 -21.34 0.11
N PHE A 20 -6.74 -20.55 -0.65
CA PHE A 20 -7.05 -19.15 -0.94
C PHE A 20 -7.77 -18.94 -2.28
N TYR A 21 -7.91 -19.99 -3.09
CA TYR A 21 -8.65 -19.91 -4.35
C TYR A 21 -10.17 -19.97 -4.14
N ARG A 22 -10.89 -19.34 -5.06
CA ARG A 22 -12.29 -19.63 -5.32
C ARG A 22 -12.44 -20.27 -6.70
N ASN A 23 -13.37 -21.23 -6.81
CA ASN A 23 -13.60 -21.94 -8.07
C ASN A 23 -14.97 -21.58 -8.70
N ASP A 24 -15.59 -20.50 -8.25
CA ASP A 24 -16.92 -20.06 -8.68
C ASP A 24 -16.88 -18.85 -9.63
N GLY A 25 -15.68 -18.47 -10.10
CA GLY A 25 -15.47 -17.31 -10.96
C GLY A 25 -15.44 -15.97 -10.24
N ASN A 26 -15.62 -15.96 -8.91
CA ASN A 26 -15.46 -14.77 -8.10
C ASN A 26 -14.07 -14.77 -7.44
N ALA A 27 -13.44 -13.60 -7.36
CA ALA A 27 -12.17 -13.49 -6.68
C ALA A 27 -12.34 -13.62 -5.15
N SER A 28 -11.49 -14.44 -4.53
CA SER A 28 -11.39 -14.53 -3.07
C SER A 28 -10.78 -13.25 -2.48
N PRO A 29 -10.90 -13.02 -1.16
CA PRO A 29 -10.17 -11.94 -0.50
C PRO A 29 -8.66 -11.97 -0.71
N ALA A 30 -8.06 -13.18 -0.77
CA ALA A 30 -6.63 -13.34 -1.02
C ALA A 30 -6.27 -13.01 -2.48
N GLU A 31 -7.04 -13.49 -3.44
CA GLU A 31 -6.86 -13.14 -4.86
C GLU A 31 -6.98 -11.63 -5.09
N TRP A 32 -7.95 -10.97 -4.44
CA TRP A 32 -8.09 -9.51 -4.48
C TRP A 32 -6.90 -8.80 -3.86
N ALA A 33 -6.41 -9.25 -2.72
CA ALA A 33 -5.29 -8.64 -2.02
C ALA A 33 -4.00 -8.70 -2.84
N VAL A 34 -3.67 -9.88 -3.37
CA VAL A 34 -2.48 -10.08 -4.21
C VAL A 34 -2.59 -9.30 -5.52
N TYR A 35 -3.74 -9.37 -6.19
CA TYR A 35 -3.99 -8.57 -7.39
C TYR A 35 -3.80 -7.08 -7.15
N THR A 36 -4.38 -6.55 -6.06
CA THR A 36 -4.26 -5.13 -5.71
C THR A 36 -2.82 -4.76 -5.40
N ALA A 37 -2.10 -5.56 -4.61
CA ALA A 37 -0.70 -5.30 -4.29
C ALA A 37 0.17 -5.29 -5.55
N LEU A 38 0.01 -6.25 -6.47
CA LEU A 38 0.75 -6.30 -7.74
C LEU A 38 0.43 -5.12 -8.66
N THR A 39 -0.83 -4.72 -8.77
CA THR A 39 -1.21 -3.57 -9.60
C THR A 39 -0.71 -2.24 -9.02
N MET A 40 -0.70 -2.10 -7.69
CA MET A 40 -0.11 -0.94 -7.01
C MET A 40 1.41 -0.92 -7.15
N PHE A 41 2.08 -2.08 -7.05
CA PHE A 41 3.51 -2.18 -7.32
C PHE A 41 3.84 -1.77 -8.75
N ALA A 42 3.11 -2.29 -9.74
CA ALA A 42 3.32 -1.92 -11.15
C ALA A 42 3.15 -0.41 -11.37
N LEU A 43 2.15 0.21 -10.74
CA LEU A 43 1.94 1.66 -10.77
C LEU A 43 3.11 2.40 -10.10
N HIS A 44 3.58 1.93 -8.95
CA HIS A 44 4.69 2.51 -8.20
C HIS A 44 6.01 2.44 -8.97
N GLN A 45 6.25 1.32 -9.67
CA GLN A 45 7.45 1.08 -10.46
C GLN A 45 7.44 1.82 -11.79
N GLN A 46 6.29 2.29 -12.26
CA GLN A 46 6.17 2.96 -13.54
C GLN A 46 7.04 4.23 -13.59
N GLY A 47 7.92 4.30 -14.61
CA GLY A 47 8.87 5.40 -14.75
C GLY A 47 10.19 5.25 -13.98
N HIS A 48 10.35 4.21 -13.19
CA HIS A 48 11.59 3.87 -12.50
C HIS A 48 12.33 2.71 -13.17
N ASP A 49 13.65 2.75 -13.17
CA ASP A 49 14.46 1.69 -13.72
C ASP A 49 14.44 0.45 -12.81
N PHE A 50 14.05 -0.70 -13.36
CA PHE A 50 13.94 -1.97 -12.61
C PHE A 50 15.26 -2.46 -12.00
N ARG A 51 16.38 -2.03 -12.51
CA ARG A 51 17.69 -2.49 -12.04
C ARG A 51 18.28 -1.62 -10.95
N SER A 52 17.98 -0.32 -10.98
CA SER A 52 18.58 0.66 -10.07
C SER A 52 17.57 1.30 -9.11
N GLU A 53 16.28 1.29 -9.45
CA GLU A 53 15.21 1.98 -8.71
C GLU A 53 14.05 1.04 -8.41
N TRP A 54 14.32 -0.06 -7.69
CA TRP A 54 13.29 -1.01 -7.30
C TRP A 54 12.43 -0.43 -6.17
N MET A 55 11.12 -0.27 -6.42
CA MET A 55 10.20 0.40 -5.50
C MET A 55 9.65 -0.50 -4.38
N ASN A 56 9.94 -1.81 -4.41
CA ASN A 56 9.67 -2.68 -3.27
C ASN A 56 10.89 -2.76 -2.35
N GLU A 57 10.68 -2.67 -1.04
CA GLU A 57 11.73 -2.85 -0.03
C GLU A 57 11.13 -3.42 1.25
N ASP A 58 11.64 -4.57 1.69
CA ASP A 58 11.19 -5.25 2.88
C ASP A 58 11.29 -4.33 4.11
N GLY A 59 10.26 -4.33 4.94
CA GLY A 59 10.21 -3.52 6.16
C GLY A 59 9.78 -2.07 5.96
N MET A 60 9.61 -1.60 4.72
CA MET A 60 9.07 -0.27 4.43
C MET A 60 7.55 -0.26 4.60
N LYS A 61 7.11 -0.16 5.86
CA LYS A 61 5.70 -0.21 6.26
C LYS A 61 4.87 0.91 5.66
N PHE A 62 3.63 0.62 5.27
CA PHE A 62 2.76 1.56 4.55
C PHE A 62 2.61 2.91 5.28
N GLY A 63 2.22 2.90 6.56
CA GLY A 63 2.06 4.13 7.33
C GLY A 63 3.35 4.96 7.43
N ALA A 64 4.49 4.28 7.63
CA ALA A 64 5.80 4.92 7.70
C ALA A 64 6.22 5.53 6.35
N SER A 65 6.00 4.82 5.24
CA SER A 65 6.29 5.33 3.90
C SER A 65 5.45 6.56 3.55
N VAL A 66 4.16 6.52 3.90
CA VAL A 66 3.26 7.67 3.69
C VAL A 66 3.72 8.89 4.52
N ARG A 67 4.18 8.67 5.75
CA ARG A 67 4.71 9.76 6.60
C ARG A 67 5.90 10.46 5.97
N LYS A 68 6.79 9.74 5.28
CA LYS A 68 7.96 10.32 4.61
C LYS A 68 7.60 11.36 3.55
N LEU A 69 6.39 11.34 3.00
CA LEU A 69 5.89 12.37 2.08
C LEU A 69 5.78 13.77 2.72
N ALA A 70 5.77 13.85 4.06
CA ALA A 70 5.71 15.11 4.78
C ALA A 70 7.08 15.75 5.02
N LYS A 71 8.19 15.13 4.57
CA LYS A 71 9.53 15.72 4.70
C LYS A 71 9.62 17.05 3.97
N ASP A 72 10.36 17.98 4.57
CA ASP A 72 10.69 19.25 3.94
C ASP A 72 11.60 19.04 2.71
N ASP A 73 11.73 20.07 1.88
CA ASP A 73 12.52 19.99 0.64
C ASP A 73 14.04 19.81 0.90
N LYS A 74 14.49 20.05 2.12
CA LYS A 74 15.88 19.86 2.56
C LYS A 74 16.10 18.47 3.18
N GLY A 75 15.03 17.69 3.39
CA GLY A 75 15.08 16.36 4.02
C GLY A 75 15.53 16.37 5.49
N LYS A 76 15.52 17.53 6.15
CA LYS A 76 16.02 17.72 7.52
C LYS A 76 14.92 17.76 8.58
N GLY A 77 13.66 17.84 8.17
CA GLY A 77 12.52 17.93 9.06
C GLY A 77 11.22 17.63 8.33
N GLU A 78 10.11 17.94 8.97
CA GLU A 78 8.78 17.84 8.38
C GLU A 78 8.22 19.22 8.06
N ASP A 79 7.54 19.33 6.93
CA ASP A 79 6.75 20.48 6.55
C ASP A 79 5.32 20.28 7.10
N GLU A 80 4.87 21.20 7.96
CA GLU A 80 3.57 21.10 8.62
C GLU A 80 2.40 21.11 7.65
N ASP A 81 2.48 21.87 6.56
CA ASP A 81 1.42 21.94 5.55
C ASP A 81 1.39 20.66 4.70
N LYS A 82 2.56 20.12 4.35
CA LYS A 82 2.65 18.80 3.71
C LYS A 82 2.07 17.72 4.63
N LEU A 83 2.47 17.72 5.90
CA LEU A 83 1.97 16.77 6.90
C LEU A 83 0.45 16.81 7.02
N LYS A 84 -0.14 18.00 7.08
CA LYS A 84 -1.59 18.16 7.17
C LYS A 84 -2.30 17.57 5.93
N ARG A 85 -1.77 17.84 4.73
CA ARG A 85 -2.33 17.29 3.47
C ARG A 85 -2.19 15.76 3.41
N ILE A 86 -1.02 15.23 3.76
CA ILE A 86 -0.76 13.79 3.76
C ILE A 86 -1.62 13.06 4.79
N ARG A 87 -1.76 13.63 6.00
CA ARG A 87 -2.64 13.08 7.04
C ARG A 87 -4.10 13.02 6.55
N ALA A 88 -4.59 14.04 5.86
CA ALA A 88 -5.94 14.05 5.32
C ALA A 88 -6.14 12.92 4.28
N ARG A 89 -5.16 12.68 3.39
CA ARG A 89 -5.20 11.56 2.43
C ARG A 89 -5.13 10.20 3.13
N PHE A 90 -4.24 10.09 4.09
CA PHE A 90 -4.08 8.87 4.90
C PHE A 90 -5.37 8.51 5.66
N ASN A 91 -6.04 9.50 6.25
CA ASN A 91 -7.32 9.29 6.92
C ASN A 91 -8.40 8.76 5.96
N LYS A 92 -8.45 9.23 4.72
CA LYS A 92 -9.40 8.70 3.71
C LYS A 92 -9.13 7.23 3.42
N ILE A 93 -7.88 6.81 3.34
CA ILE A 93 -7.51 5.39 3.20
C ILE A 93 -7.96 4.61 4.43
N ALA A 94 -7.62 5.10 5.63
CA ALA A 94 -7.93 4.42 6.88
C ALA A 94 -9.44 4.33 7.17
N THR A 95 -10.24 5.22 6.60
CA THR A 95 -11.71 5.26 6.81
C THR A 95 -12.51 4.72 5.63
N ALA A 96 -11.86 4.23 4.57
CA ALA A 96 -12.54 3.65 3.41
C ALA A 96 -13.54 2.56 3.84
N SER A 97 -14.74 2.63 3.31
CA SER A 97 -15.85 1.75 3.70
C SER A 97 -15.80 0.40 2.99
N ASP A 98 -15.23 0.37 1.80
CA ASP A 98 -15.11 -0.82 0.96
C ASP A 98 -13.77 -0.87 0.20
N LEU A 99 -13.52 -1.99 -0.47
CA LEU A 99 -12.29 -2.19 -1.25
C LEU A 99 -12.17 -1.26 -2.47
N PRO A 100 -13.23 -0.97 -3.24
CA PRO A 100 -13.15 0.01 -4.32
C PRO A 100 -12.73 1.41 -3.86
N GLU A 101 -13.30 1.90 -2.77
CA GLU A 101 -12.93 3.20 -2.18
C GLU A 101 -11.49 3.19 -1.66
N LEU A 102 -11.11 2.12 -0.94
CA LEU A 102 -9.74 1.92 -0.48
C LEU A 102 -8.76 1.97 -1.66
N ASN A 103 -9.05 1.23 -2.71
CA ASN A 103 -8.20 1.13 -3.89
C ASN A 103 -8.03 2.48 -4.60
N TYR A 104 -9.11 3.24 -4.71
CA TYR A 104 -9.08 4.59 -5.30
C TYR A 104 -8.13 5.53 -4.53
N HIS A 105 -8.25 5.58 -3.20
CA HIS A 105 -7.39 6.42 -2.37
C HIS A 105 -5.95 5.92 -2.31
N LEU A 106 -5.76 4.61 -2.27
CA LEU A 106 -4.45 3.97 -2.27
C LEU A 106 -3.65 4.33 -3.53
N ARG A 107 -4.27 4.26 -4.73
CA ARG A 107 -3.64 4.66 -5.99
C ARG A 107 -3.09 6.10 -5.94
N GLY A 108 -3.85 7.03 -5.37
CA GLY A 108 -3.43 8.42 -5.23
C GLY A 108 -2.17 8.56 -4.37
N VAL A 109 -2.09 7.82 -3.27
CA VAL A 109 -0.90 7.83 -2.39
C VAL A 109 0.29 7.11 -3.03
N ILE A 110 0.07 5.98 -3.69
CA ILE A 110 1.15 5.27 -4.42
C ILE A 110 1.79 6.16 -5.49
N ASN A 111 1.00 6.94 -6.23
CA ASN A 111 1.54 7.92 -7.19
C ASN A 111 2.42 8.97 -6.50
N LEU A 112 2.06 9.42 -5.29
CA LEU A 112 2.88 10.36 -4.53
C LEU A 112 4.18 9.70 -4.03
N LEU A 113 4.12 8.46 -3.56
CA LEU A 113 5.31 7.70 -3.18
C LEU A 113 6.25 7.53 -4.37
N SER A 114 5.72 7.14 -5.53
CA SER A 114 6.48 6.99 -6.78
C SER A 114 7.19 8.29 -7.16
N GLY A 115 6.46 9.41 -7.20
CA GLY A 115 7.02 10.70 -7.54
C GLY A 115 8.09 11.24 -6.58
N ASN A 116 8.16 10.68 -5.37
CA ASN A 116 9.17 11.03 -4.36
C ASN A 116 10.23 9.93 -4.14
N GLY A 117 10.21 8.86 -4.91
CA GLY A 117 11.14 7.74 -4.79
C GLY A 117 11.08 7.01 -3.45
N ILE A 118 9.94 7.06 -2.76
CA ILE A 118 9.73 6.42 -1.45
C ILE A 118 9.23 5.01 -1.66
N LYS A 119 9.99 4.04 -1.21
CA LYS A 119 9.70 2.61 -1.36
C LYS A 119 8.63 2.11 -0.41
N LEU A 120 8.08 0.92 -0.70
CA LEU A 120 7.04 0.26 0.06
C LEU A 120 7.24 -1.25 0.10
N ASP A 121 6.92 -1.88 1.21
CA ASP A 121 6.88 -3.35 1.36
C ASP A 121 5.54 -3.86 0.82
N TYR A 122 5.56 -4.40 -0.40
CA TYR A 122 4.34 -4.88 -1.06
C TYR A 122 3.86 -6.24 -0.55
N ALA A 123 4.74 -7.05 0.02
CA ALA A 123 4.34 -8.29 0.68
C ALA A 123 3.54 -7.98 1.97
N ASP A 124 4.03 -7.05 2.78
CA ASP A 124 3.31 -6.56 3.97
C ASP A 124 1.97 -5.89 3.60
N LEU A 125 1.96 -5.09 2.52
CA LEU A 125 0.73 -4.48 2.02
C LEU A 125 -0.29 -5.52 1.56
N ALA A 126 0.12 -6.59 0.87
CA ALA A 126 -0.78 -7.66 0.45
C ALA A 126 -1.44 -8.35 1.65
N VAL A 127 -0.68 -8.63 2.71
CA VAL A 127 -1.22 -9.19 3.97
C VAL A 127 -2.20 -8.21 4.62
N ASP A 128 -1.89 -6.92 4.64
CA ASP A 128 -2.79 -5.90 5.17
C ASP A 128 -4.10 -5.81 4.38
N LEU A 129 -4.04 -5.85 3.05
CA LEU A 129 -5.22 -5.83 2.17
C LEU A 129 -6.11 -7.07 2.37
N TYR A 130 -5.49 -8.25 2.52
CA TYR A 130 -6.21 -9.47 2.86
C TYR A 130 -6.98 -9.33 4.18
N ASN A 131 -6.28 -8.89 5.24
CA ASN A 131 -6.89 -8.68 6.55
C ASN A 131 -7.96 -7.57 6.52
N TYR A 132 -7.78 -6.55 5.69
CA TYR A 132 -8.75 -5.45 5.54
C TYR A 132 -10.12 -5.92 5.03
N SER A 133 -10.18 -7.05 4.34
CA SER A 133 -11.43 -7.65 3.83
C SER A 133 -12.36 -8.13 4.94
N TYR A 134 -11.84 -8.35 6.14
CA TYR A 134 -12.59 -8.83 7.30
C TYR A 134 -12.78 -7.70 8.33
N ALA A 135 -13.95 -7.63 8.96
CA ALA A 135 -14.28 -6.53 9.88
C ALA A 135 -13.27 -6.37 11.04
N GLU A 136 -12.91 -7.47 11.70
CA GLU A 136 -11.91 -7.46 12.78
C GLU A 136 -10.49 -7.15 12.25
N GLY A 137 -10.12 -7.71 11.12
CA GLY A 137 -8.84 -7.46 10.46
C GLY A 137 -8.71 -6.00 10.04
N ARG A 138 -9.77 -5.41 9.50
CA ARG A 138 -9.83 -3.99 9.11
C ARG A 138 -9.46 -3.06 10.27
N THR A 139 -10.02 -3.29 11.45
CA THR A 139 -9.70 -2.49 12.65
C THR A 139 -8.23 -2.62 13.03
N LYS A 140 -7.67 -3.83 12.98
CA LYS A 140 -6.25 -4.08 13.28
C LYS A 140 -5.33 -3.42 12.26
N VAL A 141 -5.65 -3.52 10.96
CA VAL A 141 -4.87 -2.89 9.89
C VAL A 141 -4.87 -1.37 10.02
N ARG A 142 -6.03 -0.77 10.27
CA ARG A 142 -6.14 0.68 10.51
C ARG A 142 -5.27 1.14 11.68
N LEU A 143 -5.29 0.41 12.78
CA LEU A 143 -4.44 0.70 13.95
C LEU A 143 -2.96 0.54 13.60
N LYS A 144 -2.56 -0.55 12.94
CA LYS A 144 -1.20 -0.80 12.48
C LYS A 144 -0.70 0.36 11.61
N TRP A 145 -1.45 0.73 10.59
CA TRP A 145 -1.09 1.84 9.71
C TRP A 145 -0.96 3.17 10.46
N GLY A 146 -1.88 3.46 11.38
CA GLY A 146 -1.82 4.65 12.22
C GLY A 146 -0.60 4.66 13.14
N GLN A 147 -0.27 3.52 13.74
CA GLN A 147 0.93 3.37 14.58
C GLN A 147 2.21 3.60 13.78
N ASP A 148 2.32 3.00 12.58
CA ASP A 148 3.49 3.15 11.71
C ASP A 148 3.63 4.59 11.21
N PHE A 149 2.52 5.25 10.90
CA PHE A 149 2.49 6.67 10.53
C PHE A 149 2.94 7.59 11.67
N CYS A 150 2.53 7.33 12.91
CA CYS A 150 2.82 8.20 14.05
C CYS A 150 4.21 7.95 14.67
N ARG A 151 4.73 6.71 14.62
CA ARG A 151 6.01 6.36 15.28
C ARG A 151 7.25 6.89 14.56
N GLN A 152 7.17 7.25 13.30
CA GLN A 152 8.31 7.80 12.56
C GLN A 152 8.84 9.10 13.13
N ILE A 153 8.05 9.84 13.93
CA ILE A 153 8.50 11.07 14.58
C ILE A 153 9.65 10.83 15.58
N LYS A 154 9.71 9.65 16.20
CA LYS A 154 10.71 9.35 17.25
C LYS A 154 12.07 8.90 16.73
N ASN A 155 12.15 8.45 15.50
CA ASN A 155 13.41 7.92 14.92
C ASN A 155 14.22 8.98 14.17
N ASP A 156 13.63 10.11 13.84
CA ASP A 156 14.30 11.23 13.15
C ASP A 156 14.87 12.27 14.17
N GLU A 157 14.61 12.13 15.48
CA GLU A 157 15.12 13.02 16.53
C GLU A 157 16.38 12.50 17.25
N ASN A 158 16.91 11.37 16.86
CA ASN A 158 18.19 10.80 17.30
C ASN A 158 19.17 10.82 16.11
#